data_a5b7bf6b4b6bb2847a2d55630b61c60b
#
_entry.id   a5b7bf6b4b6bb2847a2d55630b61c60b
#
_cell.length_a   1.000
_cell.length_b   1.000
_cell.length_c   1.000
_cell.angle_alpha   90.00
_cell.angle_beta   90.00
_cell.angle_gamma   90.00
#
_symmetry.space_group_name_H-M   'P 1'
#
loop_
_entity.id
_entity.type
_entity.pdbx_description
1 polymer ?
#
loop_
_entity_poly.entity_id
_entity_poly.type
_entity_poly.pdbx_seq_one_letter_code
_entity_poly.pdbx_strand_id
1 'polypeptide(L)'
;MRKLKITELNRLTPEAFKDSKKIPLVVVLDHVRSLNNVGSVFRTSDAFRVESIYLCGITACPPHAEIHKTALGAEETVDWEYFEDTMEAVDKLKQQGYTVCAVEQAEGSTMLDNLLLDKNKKYAVIMGNEVKGVQQCVVDNCDMCIEIPQYGTKHSLNVSVTAGLVIWDFFKQLGI
;
A
#
# COMPACT_ATOMS: atom_id res chain seq x y z
N MET A 1 -6.92 -13.28 -30.33
CA MET A 1 -6.04 -13.22 -29.14
C MET A 1 -6.11 -14.54 -28.38
N ARG A 2 -4.98 -15.07 -27.89
CA ARG A 2 -4.87 -16.31 -27.10
C ARG A 2 -4.48 -15.98 -25.65
N LYS A 3 -5.04 -16.66 -24.68
CA LYS A 3 -4.60 -16.55 -23.28
C LYS A 3 -3.19 -17.16 -23.13
N LEU A 4 -2.32 -16.47 -22.40
CA LEU A 4 -1.01 -17.01 -22.03
C LEU A 4 -1.15 -18.07 -20.94
N LYS A 5 -0.32 -19.10 -20.98
CA LYS A 5 -0.18 -20.07 -19.89
C LYS A 5 0.68 -19.44 -18.77
N ILE A 6 0.53 -19.94 -17.55
CA ILE A 6 1.31 -19.45 -16.38
C ILE A 6 2.83 -19.54 -16.67
N THR A 7 3.28 -20.60 -17.31
CA THR A 7 4.69 -20.83 -17.68
C THR A 7 5.24 -19.85 -18.72
N GLU A 8 4.36 -19.12 -19.42
CA GLU A 8 4.74 -18.13 -20.43
C GLU A 8 4.85 -16.70 -19.83
N LEU A 9 4.47 -16.50 -18.57
CA LEU A 9 4.44 -15.18 -17.94
C LEU A 9 5.81 -14.72 -17.42
N ASN A 10 6.82 -15.59 -17.41
CA ASN A 10 8.18 -15.29 -16.94
C ASN A 10 8.23 -14.57 -15.58
N ARG A 11 7.42 -15.05 -14.62
CA ARG A 11 7.39 -14.47 -13.26
C ARG A 11 8.70 -14.76 -12.52
N LEU A 12 9.11 -13.82 -11.68
CA LEU A 12 10.28 -13.98 -10.84
C LEU A 12 10.07 -15.12 -9.82
N THR A 13 11.16 -15.78 -9.44
CA THR A 13 11.17 -16.63 -8.24
C THR A 13 11.16 -15.72 -6.99
N PRO A 14 10.79 -16.24 -5.80
CA PRO A 14 10.86 -15.47 -4.57
C PRO A 14 12.23 -14.83 -4.30
N GLU A 15 13.31 -15.59 -4.56
CA GLU A 15 14.70 -15.13 -4.40
C GLU A 15 15.00 -13.99 -5.38
N ALA A 16 14.70 -14.20 -6.66
CA ALA A 16 14.88 -13.17 -7.69
C ALA A 16 14.02 -11.93 -7.45
N PHE A 17 12.84 -12.10 -6.84
CA PHE A 17 12.01 -10.97 -6.43
C PHE A 17 12.69 -10.16 -5.31
N LYS A 18 13.23 -10.80 -4.28
CA LYS A 18 13.94 -10.13 -3.18
C LYS A 18 15.12 -9.30 -3.67
N ASP A 19 15.90 -9.84 -4.61
CA ASP A 19 17.06 -9.17 -5.20
C ASP A 19 16.68 -8.12 -6.27
N SER A 20 15.43 -8.09 -6.73
CA SER A 20 15.00 -7.19 -7.78
C SER A 20 14.87 -5.75 -7.28
N LYS A 21 15.07 -4.79 -8.18
CA LYS A 21 14.75 -3.39 -7.90
C LYS A 21 13.26 -3.24 -7.55
N LYS A 22 12.97 -2.49 -6.50
CA LYS A 22 11.61 -2.14 -6.05
C LYS A 22 11.27 -0.70 -6.48
N ILE A 23 9.98 -0.40 -6.59
CA ILE A 23 9.55 1.01 -6.64
C ILE A 23 9.74 1.61 -5.24
N PRO A 24 10.17 2.88 -5.13
CA PRO A 24 10.42 3.52 -3.84
C PRO A 24 9.09 3.92 -3.16
N LEU A 25 8.29 2.91 -2.85
CA LEU A 25 6.96 3.04 -2.25
C LEU A 25 6.83 2.07 -1.08
N VAL A 26 6.46 2.59 0.10
CA VAL A 26 6.02 1.82 1.26
C VAL A 26 4.50 1.95 1.40
N VAL A 27 3.81 0.84 1.67
CA VAL A 27 2.37 0.85 1.97
C VAL A 27 2.19 0.63 3.47
N VAL A 28 1.49 1.53 4.14
CA VAL A 28 1.20 1.47 5.58
C VAL A 28 -0.27 1.12 5.76
N LEU A 29 -0.56 0.11 6.57
CA LEU A 29 -1.92 -0.31 6.93
C LEU A 29 -2.22 0.14 8.37
N ASP A 30 -2.98 1.23 8.50
CA ASP A 30 -3.35 1.84 9.77
C ASP A 30 -4.61 1.19 10.34
N HIS A 31 -4.43 0.27 11.29
CA HIS A 31 -5.52 -0.45 11.97
C HIS A 31 -6.49 -1.18 11.00
N VAL A 32 -5.99 -1.77 9.92
CA VAL A 32 -6.80 -2.56 8.98
C VAL A 32 -7.24 -3.86 9.64
N ARG A 33 -8.56 -4.11 9.67
CA ARG A 33 -9.17 -5.23 10.41
C ARG A 33 -9.23 -6.52 9.62
N SER A 34 -9.52 -6.42 8.33
CA SER A 34 -9.79 -7.58 7.49
C SER A 34 -8.50 -8.26 7.03
N LEU A 35 -8.28 -9.47 7.51
CA LEU A 35 -7.19 -10.34 7.09
C LEU A 35 -7.13 -10.53 5.57
N ASN A 36 -8.30 -10.65 4.94
CA ASN A 36 -8.40 -10.78 3.48
C ASN A 36 -7.95 -9.51 2.76
N ASN A 37 -8.22 -8.31 3.33
CA ASN A 37 -7.73 -7.06 2.77
C ASN A 37 -6.20 -6.98 2.90
N VAL A 38 -5.65 -7.36 4.07
CA VAL A 38 -4.19 -7.41 4.29
C VAL A 38 -3.52 -8.32 3.25
N GLY A 39 -4.00 -9.55 3.08
CA GLY A 39 -3.46 -10.47 2.07
C GLY A 39 -3.59 -9.95 0.64
N SER A 40 -4.70 -9.28 0.31
CA SER A 40 -4.89 -8.67 -1.02
C SER A 40 -3.91 -7.52 -1.28
N VAL A 41 -3.56 -6.75 -0.24
CA VAL A 41 -2.54 -5.69 -0.34
C VAL A 41 -1.16 -6.31 -0.56
N PHE A 42 -0.80 -7.38 0.15
CA PHE A 42 0.45 -8.12 -0.12
C PHE A 42 0.54 -8.56 -1.57
N ARG A 43 -0.51 -9.19 -2.09
CA ARG A 43 -0.55 -9.67 -3.48
C ARG A 43 -0.41 -8.54 -4.51
N THR A 44 -1.04 -7.40 -4.27
CA THR A 44 -0.91 -6.23 -5.14
C THR A 44 0.49 -5.63 -5.04
N SER A 45 1.05 -5.56 -3.84
CA SER A 45 2.41 -5.05 -3.59
C SER A 45 3.48 -5.91 -4.26
N ASP A 46 3.34 -7.23 -4.24
CA ASP A 46 4.18 -8.15 -5.01
C ASP A 46 4.10 -7.85 -6.52
N ALA A 47 2.88 -7.76 -7.05
CA ALA A 47 2.65 -7.55 -8.49
C ALA A 47 3.34 -6.28 -9.04
N PHE A 48 3.47 -5.23 -8.23
CA PHE A 48 4.06 -3.94 -8.60
C PHE A 48 5.39 -3.65 -7.94
N ARG A 49 6.02 -4.66 -7.31
CA ARG A 49 7.33 -4.55 -6.65
C ARG A 49 7.40 -3.38 -5.66
N VAL A 50 6.38 -3.23 -4.82
CA VAL A 50 6.40 -2.30 -3.69
C VAL A 50 7.57 -2.65 -2.76
N GLU A 51 8.24 -1.65 -2.21
CA GLU A 51 9.44 -1.83 -1.39
C GLU A 51 9.14 -2.58 -0.10
N SER A 52 8.09 -2.18 0.63
CA SER A 52 7.72 -2.81 1.90
C SER A 52 6.27 -2.49 2.28
N ILE A 53 5.73 -3.28 3.21
CA ILE A 53 4.43 -3.04 3.86
C ILE A 53 4.65 -2.83 5.35
N TYR A 54 4.10 -1.76 5.93
CA TYR A 54 4.09 -1.53 7.37
C TYR A 54 2.71 -1.84 7.93
N LEU A 55 2.65 -2.74 8.91
CA LEU A 55 1.43 -3.22 9.54
C LEU A 55 1.32 -2.59 10.92
N CYS A 56 0.28 -1.76 11.15
CA CYS A 56 0.18 -0.93 12.35
C CYS A 56 -1.02 -1.26 13.21
N GLY A 57 -0.84 -1.22 14.52
CA GLY A 57 -1.88 -1.42 15.53
C GLY A 57 -2.54 -2.79 15.44
N ILE A 58 -3.86 -2.84 15.25
CA ILE A 58 -4.64 -4.09 15.18
C ILE A 58 -4.49 -4.84 13.86
N THR A 59 -3.73 -4.30 12.90
CA THR A 59 -3.49 -4.97 11.62
C THR A 59 -2.73 -6.27 11.87
N ALA A 60 -3.32 -7.39 11.44
CA ALA A 60 -2.73 -8.70 11.65
C ALA A 60 -1.48 -8.89 10.78
N CYS A 61 -0.52 -9.64 11.31
CA CYS A 61 0.75 -9.95 10.67
C CYS A 61 0.80 -11.39 10.14
N PRO A 62 1.56 -11.64 9.06
CA PRO A 62 1.94 -13.01 8.71
C PRO A 62 2.81 -13.66 9.82
N PRO A 63 2.80 -15.01 9.95
CA PRO A 63 2.00 -15.94 9.15
C PRO A 63 0.56 -16.07 9.69
N HIS A 64 -0.42 -16.01 8.79
CA HIS A 64 -1.83 -16.23 9.14
C HIS A 64 -2.58 -16.85 7.96
N ALA A 65 -3.36 -17.92 8.22
CA ALA A 65 -4.05 -18.67 7.16
C ALA A 65 -5.00 -17.82 6.30
N GLU A 66 -5.73 -16.88 6.93
CA GLU A 66 -6.67 -16.00 6.21
C GLU A 66 -5.93 -14.92 5.37
N ILE A 67 -4.74 -14.48 5.79
CA ILE A 67 -3.88 -13.62 4.97
C ILE A 67 -3.38 -14.41 3.77
N HIS A 68 -2.87 -15.63 3.99
CA HIS A 68 -2.35 -16.51 2.93
C HIS A 68 -3.37 -16.79 1.82
N LYS A 69 -4.65 -16.95 2.17
CA LYS A 69 -5.72 -17.21 1.19
C LYS A 69 -5.81 -16.15 0.07
N THR A 70 -5.53 -14.91 0.36
CA THR A 70 -5.61 -13.81 -0.61
C THR A 70 -4.24 -13.33 -1.07
N ALA A 71 -3.22 -13.44 -0.23
CA ALA A 71 -1.84 -13.10 -0.56
C ALA A 71 -1.19 -14.11 -1.52
N LEU A 72 -1.56 -15.42 -1.42
CA LEU A 72 -1.05 -16.50 -2.28
C LEU A 72 0.49 -16.61 -2.29
N GLY A 73 1.14 -16.41 -1.14
CA GLY A 73 2.59 -16.45 -0.96
C GLY A 73 3.29 -15.08 -1.08
N ALA A 74 2.57 -14.01 -1.45
CA ALA A 74 3.17 -12.68 -1.56
C ALA A 74 3.66 -12.13 -0.19
N GLU A 75 3.13 -12.63 0.91
CA GLU A 75 3.58 -12.32 2.27
C GLU A 75 4.96 -12.89 2.61
N GLU A 76 5.48 -13.79 1.79
CA GLU A 76 6.83 -14.36 1.91
C GLU A 76 7.85 -13.60 1.02
N THR A 77 7.37 -12.88 0.01
CA THR A 77 8.21 -12.18 -0.97
C THR A 77 8.33 -10.68 -0.68
N VAL A 78 7.23 -10.01 -0.34
CA VAL A 78 7.23 -8.59 0.00
C VAL A 78 7.70 -8.41 1.44
N ASP A 79 8.70 -7.56 1.65
CA ASP A 79 9.18 -7.23 2.99
C ASP A 79 8.09 -6.49 3.77
N TRP A 80 8.02 -6.75 5.07
CA TRP A 80 7.06 -6.09 5.95
C TRP A 80 7.61 -5.91 7.36
N GLU A 81 7.04 -4.93 8.09
CA GLU A 81 7.39 -4.64 9.47
C GLU A 81 6.12 -4.28 10.25
N TYR A 82 6.09 -4.64 11.55
CA TYR A 82 4.99 -4.31 12.45
C TYR A 82 5.36 -3.15 13.38
N PHE A 83 4.38 -2.26 13.62
CA PHE A 83 4.44 -1.16 14.57
C PHE A 83 3.22 -1.19 15.48
N GLU A 84 3.42 -1.00 16.77
CA GLU A 84 2.30 -0.93 17.71
C GLU A 84 1.49 0.36 17.50
N ASP A 85 2.16 1.47 17.21
CA ASP A 85 1.55 2.75 16.87
C ASP A 85 1.92 3.17 15.44
N THR A 86 0.91 3.61 14.68
CA THR A 86 1.11 4.11 13.32
C THR A 86 2.01 5.34 13.29
N MET A 87 2.02 6.16 14.35
CA MET A 87 2.92 7.31 14.44
C MET A 87 4.39 6.92 14.47
N GLU A 88 4.75 5.79 15.08
CA GLU A 88 6.13 5.27 15.04
C GLU A 88 6.56 4.94 13.60
N ALA A 89 5.65 4.35 12.82
CA ALA A 89 5.89 4.09 11.40
C ALA A 89 6.07 5.39 10.59
N VAL A 90 5.22 6.40 10.84
CA VAL A 90 5.30 7.74 10.20
C VAL A 90 6.64 8.38 10.51
N ASP A 91 7.05 8.43 11.77
CA ASP A 91 8.30 9.04 12.20
C ASP A 91 9.52 8.35 11.56
N LYS A 92 9.52 7.02 11.54
CA LYS A 92 10.57 6.22 10.87
C LYS A 92 10.67 6.54 9.39
N LEU A 93 9.54 6.59 8.69
CA LEU A 93 9.49 6.90 7.25
C LEU A 93 10.01 8.31 6.96
N LYS A 94 9.61 9.30 7.75
CA LYS A 94 10.12 10.68 7.61
C LYS A 94 11.62 10.76 7.85
N GLN A 95 12.14 10.08 8.87
CA GLN A 95 13.59 10.02 9.15
C GLN A 95 14.36 9.36 7.99
N GLN A 96 13.74 8.43 7.27
CA GLN A 96 14.30 7.77 6.09
C GLN A 96 14.14 8.58 4.80
N GLY A 97 13.51 9.76 4.85
CA GLY A 97 13.33 10.68 3.73
C GLY A 97 12.15 10.35 2.81
N TYR A 98 11.15 9.59 3.30
CA TYR A 98 9.92 9.38 2.55
C TYR A 98 8.99 10.60 2.65
N THR A 99 8.31 10.90 1.56
CA THR A 99 7.12 11.75 1.57
C THR A 99 5.94 10.89 2.00
N VAL A 100 5.36 11.20 3.14
CA VAL A 100 4.29 10.40 3.75
C VAL A 100 2.93 10.96 3.36
N CYS A 101 2.09 10.13 2.76
CA CYS A 101 0.80 10.50 2.19
C CYS A 101 -0.32 9.71 2.87
N ALA A 102 -1.30 10.36 3.49
CA ALA A 102 -2.53 9.71 3.88
C ALA A 102 -3.44 9.52 2.66
N VAL A 103 -4.09 8.37 2.56
CA VAL A 103 -5.13 8.13 1.54
C VAL A 103 -6.48 8.23 2.21
N GLU A 104 -7.09 9.43 2.14
CA GLU A 104 -8.31 9.75 2.89
C GLU A 104 -9.08 10.89 2.21
N GLN A 105 -10.37 11.01 2.53
CA GLN A 105 -11.19 12.16 2.15
C GLN A 105 -11.02 13.27 3.19
N ALA A 106 -10.20 14.28 2.86
CA ALA A 106 -9.84 15.34 3.79
C ALA A 106 -9.87 16.71 3.11
N GLU A 107 -10.10 17.75 3.91
CA GLU A 107 -10.01 19.14 3.42
C GLU A 107 -8.58 19.42 2.95
N GLY A 108 -8.46 19.96 1.74
CA GLY A 108 -7.15 20.26 1.11
C GLY A 108 -6.44 19.04 0.52
N SER A 109 -7.11 17.89 0.38
CA SER A 109 -6.57 16.71 -0.29
C SER A 109 -6.23 16.99 -1.77
N THR A 110 -5.25 16.25 -2.28
CA THR A 110 -4.93 16.20 -3.71
C THR A 110 -5.66 15.01 -4.34
N MET A 111 -6.44 15.26 -5.37
CA MET A 111 -7.12 14.20 -6.11
C MET A 111 -6.09 13.33 -6.85
N LEU A 112 -6.25 12.01 -6.77
CA LEU A 112 -5.31 11.04 -7.34
C LEU A 112 -5.09 11.21 -8.85
N ASP A 113 -6.13 11.59 -9.58
CA ASP A 113 -6.07 11.84 -11.03
C ASP A 113 -5.28 13.12 -11.40
N ASN A 114 -5.05 14.02 -10.43
CA ASN A 114 -4.25 15.23 -10.59
C ASN A 114 -2.87 15.14 -9.91
N LEU A 115 -2.58 14.00 -9.24
CA LEU A 115 -1.34 13.82 -8.51
C LEU A 115 -0.15 13.65 -9.47
N LEU A 116 0.87 14.48 -9.26
CA LEU A 116 2.14 14.36 -9.97
C LEU A 116 3.25 14.03 -8.98
N LEU A 117 3.93 12.91 -9.18
CA LEU A 117 5.01 12.44 -8.32
C LEU A 117 6.37 12.88 -8.86
N ASP A 118 7.25 13.27 -7.95
CA ASP A 118 8.67 13.47 -8.24
C ASP A 118 9.39 12.12 -8.24
N LYS A 119 9.93 11.71 -9.39
CA LYS A 119 10.62 10.42 -9.57
C LYS A 119 11.90 10.28 -8.73
N ASN A 120 12.42 11.37 -8.16
CA ASN A 120 13.60 11.37 -7.31
C ASN A 120 13.28 11.21 -5.83
N LYS A 121 12.00 11.15 -5.47
CA LYS A 121 11.54 10.99 -4.09
C LYS A 121 11.09 9.56 -3.80
N LYS A 122 11.09 9.24 -2.51
CA LYS A 122 10.47 8.04 -1.97
C LYS A 122 9.12 8.41 -1.36
N TYR A 123 8.18 7.50 -1.42
CA TYR A 123 6.82 7.74 -0.93
C TYR A 123 6.36 6.65 0.01
N ALA A 124 5.53 7.04 0.98
CA ALA A 124 4.77 6.11 1.78
C ALA A 124 3.29 6.49 1.71
N VAL A 125 2.42 5.51 1.49
CA VAL A 125 0.96 5.71 1.40
C VAL A 125 0.27 4.97 2.54
N ILE A 126 -0.54 5.68 3.32
CA ILE A 126 -1.22 5.14 4.50
C ILE A 126 -2.68 4.87 4.15
N MET A 127 -3.07 3.60 4.29
CA MET A 127 -4.44 3.11 4.13
C MET A 127 -5.08 2.93 5.50
N GLY A 128 -6.24 3.51 5.70
CA GLY A 128 -6.91 3.50 7.00
C GLY A 128 -7.82 2.29 7.26
N ASN A 129 -8.32 2.26 8.47
CA ASN A 129 -9.32 1.31 8.95
C ASN A 129 -10.61 1.36 8.11
N GLU A 130 -11.23 0.21 7.89
CA GLU A 130 -12.41 0.07 7.02
C GLU A 130 -13.63 0.89 7.48
N VAL A 131 -13.67 1.27 8.75
CA VAL A 131 -14.80 2.00 9.35
C VAL A 131 -14.42 3.44 9.69
N LYS A 132 -13.23 3.63 10.27
CA LYS A 132 -12.79 4.91 10.82
C LYS A 132 -11.87 5.70 9.89
N GLY A 133 -11.39 5.08 8.80
CA GLY A 133 -10.37 5.68 7.94
C GLY A 133 -9.00 5.76 8.60
N VAL A 134 -8.16 6.65 8.11
CA VAL A 134 -6.85 6.98 8.70
C VAL A 134 -7.06 7.82 9.97
N GLN A 135 -6.34 7.49 11.05
CA GLN A 135 -6.43 8.25 12.30
C GLN A 135 -6.11 9.73 12.07
N GLN A 136 -6.88 10.65 12.71
CA GLN A 136 -6.69 12.09 12.52
C GLN A 136 -5.25 12.54 12.87
N CYS A 137 -4.69 12.02 13.97
CA CYS A 137 -3.30 12.35 14.35
C CYS A 137 -2.29 11.92 13.27
N VAL A 138 -2.56 10.84 12.53
CA VAL A 138 -1.73 10.39 11.42
C VAL A 138 -1.89 11.34 10.22
N VAL A 139 -3.14 11.68 9.85
CA VAL A 139 -3.42 12.65 8.78
C VAL A 139 -2.73 13.99 9.05
N ASP A 140 -2.82 14.51 10.27
CA ASP A 140 -2.23 15.79 10.69
C ASP A 140 -0.69 15.79 10.60
N ASN A 141 -0.08 14.61 10.64
CA ASN A 141 1.36 14.44 10.54
C ASN A 141 1.84 13.94 9.16
N CYS A 142 0.95 13.78 8.18
CA CYS A 142 1.35 13.47 6.81
C CYS A 142 1.84 14.73 6.06
N ASP A 143 2.65 14.53 5.04
CA ASP A 143 3.12 15.61 4.17
C ASP A 143 2.03 16.04 3.16
N MET A 144 1.12 15.12 2.83
CA MET A 144 -0.05 15.37 1.99
C MET A 144 -1.16 14.36 2.26
N CYS A 145 -2.37 14.69 1.83
CA CYS A 145 -3.50 13.79 1.76
C CYS A 145 -3.88 13.56 0.30
N ILE A 146 -4.12 12.32 -0.08
CA ILE A 146 -4.51 11.90 -1.43
C ILE A 146 -5.94 11.37 -1.37
N GLU A 147 -6.78 11.84 -2.26
CA GLU A 147 -8.16 11.42 -2.38
C GLU A 147 -8.44 10.77 -3.74
N ILE A 148 -9.14 9.64 -3.74
CA ILE A 148 -9.64 9.04 -4.99
C ILE A 148 -10.99 9.66 -5.31
N PRO A 149 -11.17 10.28 -6.50
CA PRO A 149 -12.46 10.86 -6.87
C PRO A 149 -13.54 9.77 -6.93
N GLN A 150 -14.66 10.01 -6.24
CA GLN A 150 -15.80 9.09 -6.15
C GLN A 150 -17.09 9.82 -6.50
N TYR A 151 -17.89 9.26 -7.39
CA TYR A 151 -19.13 9.86 -7.89
C TYR A 151 -20.36 8.96 -7.65
N GLY A 152 -20.19 7.91 -6.85
CA GLY A 152 -21.23 6.95 -6.55
C GLY A 152 -22.04 7.30 -5.30
N THR A 153 -22.81 6.35 -4.81
CA THR A 153 -23.67 6.51 -3.62
C THR A 153 -22.99 6.07 -2.31
N LYS A 154 -21.85 5.44 -2.37
CA LYS A 154 -21.12 4.93 -1.20
C LYS A 154 -20.07 5.95 -0.76
N HIS A 155 -19.82 5.99 0.56
CA HIS A 155 -18.90 6.96 1.15
C HIS A 155 -17.43 6.59 0.98
N SER A 156 -17.13 5.31 0.75
CA SER A 156 -15.74 4.82 0.62
C SER A 156 -15.64 3.59 -0.28
N LEU A 157 -14.43 3.34 -0.76
CA LEU A 157 -14.03 2.09 -1.43
C LEU A 157 -13.53 1.08 -0.40
N ASN A 158 -13.52 -0.19 -0.77
CA ASN A 158 -12.80 -1.22 -0.01
C ASN A 158 -11.31 -0.88 0.05
N VAL A 159 -10.68 -1.03 1.23
CA VAL A 159 -9.28 -0.63 1.46
C VAL A 159 -8.28 -1.32 0.52
N SER A 160 -8.49 -2.60 0.19
CA SER A 160 -7.58 -3.31 -0.73
C SER A 160 -7.77 -2.85 -2.19
N VAL A 161 -8.97 -2.42 -2.56
CA VAL A 161 -9.24 -1.78 -3.86
C VAL A 161 -8.57 -0.41 -3.92
N THR A 162 -8.75 0.40 -2.86
CA THR A 162 -8.07 1.70 -2.70
C THR A 162 -6.56 1.54 -2.85
N ALA A 163 -5.96 0.59 -2.12
CA ALA A 163 -4.54 0.28 -2.21
C ALA A 163 -4.12 -0.09 -3.65
N GLY A 164 -4.92 -0.91 -4.34
CA GLY A 164 -4.66 -1.30 -5.73
C GLY A 164 -4.63 -0.11 -6.69
N LEU A 165 -5.57 0.83 -6.56
CA LEU A 165 -5.63 2.03 -7.40
C LEU A 165 -4.42 2.94 -7.15
N VAL A 166 -4.10 3.19 -5.88
CA VAL A 166 -2.98 4.06 -5.49
C VAL A 166 -1.63 3.43 -5.88
N ILE A 167 -1.40 2.15 -5.56
CA ILE A 167 -0.17 1.44 -5.92
C ILE A 167 0.03 1.45 -7.44
N TRP A 168 -1.04 1.19 -8.22
CA TRP A 168 -0.97 1.23 -9.67
C TRP A 168 -0.60 2.62 -10.20
N ASP A 169 -1.18 3.69 -9.67
CA ASP A 169 -0.86 5.05 -10.10
C ASP A 169 0.59 5.43 -9.78
N PHE A 170 1.05 5.10 -8.56
CA PHE A 170 2.45 5.32 -8.15
C PHE A 170 3.43 4.50 -9.01
N PHE A 171 3.14 3.23 -9.26
CA PHE A 171 3.94 2.38 -10.14
C PHE A 171 4.06 2.98 -11.55
N LYS A 172 2.95 3.43 -12.11
CA LYS A 172 2.89 4.03 -13.45
C LYS A 172 3.74 5.30 -13.54
N GLN A 173 3.76 6.11 -12.48
CA GLN A 173 4.51 7.36 -12.46
C GLN A 173 5.99 7.18 -12.10
N LEU A 174 6.32 6.34 -11.11
CA LEU A 174 7.70 6.15 -10.63
C LEU A 174 8.50 5.21 -11.54
N GLY A 175 7.86 4.19 -12.10
CA GLY A 175 8.52 3.16 -12.89
C GLY A 175 9.41 2.22 -12.06
N ILE A 176 10.06 1.26 -12.71
CA ILE A 176 11.07 0.35 -12.11
C ILE A 176 12.45 0.64 -12.72
#